data_717ce49368692ef2df8e812beddb3326
#
_entry.id   717ce49368692ef2df8e812beddb3326
#
_cell.length_a   1.000
_cell.length_b   1.000
_cell.length_c   1.000
_cell.angle_alpha   90.00
_cell.angle_beta   90.00
_cell.angle_gamma   90.00
#
_symmetry.space_group_name_H-M   'P 1'
#
loop_
_entity.id
_entity.type
_entity.pdbx_description
1 polymer ?
#
loop_
_entity_poly.entity_id
_entity_poly.type
_entity_poly.pdbx_seq_one_letter_code
_entity_poly.pdbx_strand_id
1 'polypeptide(L)'
;MKHLTPPEASAFLHANPDAVLIDCRSEMEYLFVGHPVGSHHVSWNDGPDWMINPHFVGQVQKIASVNRPVVIICRSGQRSVDAGLALEKAGFDAVYNVLEGFEGPLDEQHQRSKVSGWRFHGLPWEQC
;
A
#
# COMPACT_ATOMS: atom_id res chain seq x y z
N MET A 1 7.47 2.05 12.49
CA MET A 1 6.88 2.33 11.16
C MET A 1 6.75 3.83 10.98
N LYS A 2 7.18 4.31 9.83
CA LYS A 2 7.05 5.72 9.47
C LYS A 2 5.88 5.90 8.52
N HIS A 3 5.30 7.11 8.51
CA HIS A 3 4.17 7.44 7.66
C HIS A 3 4.60 8.50 6.66
N LEU A 4 4.32 8.26 5.37
CA LEU A 4 4.66 9.17 4.28
C LEU A 4 3.39 9.59 3.57
N THR A 5 3.32 10.87 3.17
CA THR A 5 2.27 11.30 2.25
C THR A 5 2.51 10.63 0.89
N PRO A 6 1.50 10.56 0.01
CA PRO A 6 1.71 9.97 -1.32
C PRO A 6 2.87 10.61 -2.10
N PRO A 7 3.01 11.95 -2.18
CA PRO A 7 4.18 12.53 -2.83
C PRO A 7 5.51 12.16 -2.17
N GLU A 8 5.56 12.11 -0.83
CA GLU A 8 6.76 11.69 -0.10
C GLU A 8 7.10 10.23 -0.40
N ALA A 9 6.08 9.36 -0.44
CA ALA A 9 6.28 7.95 -0.75
C ALA A 9 6.82 7.76 -2.17
N SER A 10 6.27 8.49 -3.13
CA SER A 10 6.74 8.45 -4.52
C SER A 10 8.21 8.90 -4.62
N ALA A 11 8.56 10.00 -3.95
CA ALA A 11 9.94 10.49 -3.91
C ALA A 11 10.88 9.48 -3.25
N PHE A 12 10.44 8.86 -2.15
CA PHE A 12 11.23 7.85 -1.46
C PHE A 12 11.53 6.64 -2.37
N LEU A 13 10.52 6.15 -3.08
CA LEU A 13 10.67 5.02 -3.99
C LEU A 13 11.63 5.34 -5.15
N HIS A 14 11.59 6.56 -5.67
CA HIS A 14 12.52 6.98 -6.71
C HIS A 14 13.96 7.10 -6.20
N ALA A 15 14.12 7.57 -4.97
CA ALA A 15 15.45 7.75 -4.35
C ALA A 15 16.05 6.45 -3.82
N ASN A 16 15.25 5.40 -3.64
CA ASN A 16 15.68 4.14 -3.03
C ASN A 16 15.29 2.96 -3.94
N PRO A 17 16.14 2.61 -4.93
CA PRO A 17 15.80 1.52 -5.87
C PRO A 17 15.58 0.16 -5.21
N ASP A 18 16.10 -0.05 -3.99
CA ASP A 18 15.90 -1.30 -3.24
C ASP A 18 14.53 -1.35 -2.56
N ALA A 19 13.85 -0.22 -2.43
CA ALA A 19 12.53 -0.18 -1.81
C ALA A 19 11.49 -0.81 -2.71
N VAL A 20 10.53 -1.52 -2.09
CA VAL A 20 9.40 -2.10 -2.81
C VAL A 20 8.10 -1.47 -2.33
N LEU A 21 7.16 -1.32 -3.25
CA LEU A 21 5.81 -0.82 -2.97
C LEU A 21 4.85 -2.00 -3.00
N ILE A 22 4.18 -2.24 -1.86
CA ILE A 22 3.21 -3.32 -1.70
C ILE A 22 1.81 -2.70 -1.61
N ASP A 23 0.94 -3.08 -2.53
CA ASP A 23 -0.48 -2.76 -2.47
C ASP A 23 -1.19 -3.88 -1.73
N CYS A 24 -1.71 -3.60 -0.55
CA CYS A 24 -2.30 -4.61 0.32
C CYS A 24 -3.84 -4.66 0.26
N ARG A 25 -4.43 -4.04 -0.76
CA ARG A 25 -5.88 -4.05 -0.97
C ARG A 25 -6.34 -5.39 -1.54
N SER A 26 -7.67 -5.53 -1.67
CA SER A 26 -8.25 -6.69 -2.31
C SER A 26 -7.88 -6.78 -3.79
N GLU A 27 -8.01 -7.97 -4.38
CA GLU A 27 -7.74 -8.17 -5.80
C GLU A 27 -8.63 -7.29 -6.68
N MET A 28 -9.90 -7.18 -6.33
CA MET A 28 -10.86 -6.35 -7.09
C MET A 28 -10.45 -4.88 -7.10
N GLU A 29 -10.03 -4.37 -5.94
CA GLU A 29 -9.54 -2.99 -5.85
C GLU A 29 -8.29 -2.80 -6.70
N TYR A 30 -7.34 -3.72 -6.58
CA TYR A 30 -6.08 -3.63 -7.31
C TYR A 30 -6.30 -3.61 -8.83
N LEU A 31 -7.12 -4.52 -9.33
CA LEU A 31 -7.35 -4.68 -10.77
C LEU A 31 -8.28 -3.62 -11.35
N PHE A 32 -9.43 -3.38 -10.71
CA PHE A 32 -10.50 -2.59 -11.31
C PHE A 32 -10.52 -1.12 -10.89
N VAL A 33 -10.18 -0.83 -9.66
CA VAL A 33 -10.04 0.57 -9.22
C VAL A 33 -8.72 1.14 -9.74
N GLY A 34 -7.70 0.31 -9.82
CA GLY A 34 -6.37 0.69 -10.26
C GLY A 34 -5.36 0.55 -9.14
N HIS A 35 -4.08 0.66 -9.49
CA HIS A 35 -2.98 0.52 -8.53
C HIS A 35 -1.80 1.39 -8.97
N PRO A 36 -0.90 1.73 -8.03
CA PRO A 36 0.30 2.48 -8.40
C PRO A 36 1.18 1.69 -9.37
N VAL A 37 1.75 2.37 -10.34
CA VAL A 37 2.71 1.76 -11.26
C VAL A 37 3.92 1.25 -10.45
N GLY A 38 4.34 0.01 -10.73
CA GLY A 38 5.46 -0.61 -10.03
C GLY A 38 5.10 -1.25 -8.69
N SER A 39 3.84 -1.24 -8.28
CA SER A 39 3.43 -1.90 -7.05
C SER A 39 3.33 -3.41 -7.23
N HIS A 40 3.59 -4.13 -6.14
CA HIS A 40 3.35 -5.57 -6.04
C HIS A 40 2.08 -5.79 -5.24
N HIS A 41 1.20 -6.66 -5.72
CA HIS A 41 -0.04 -6.95 -5.02
C HIS A 41 0.12 -8.11 -4.04
N VAL A 42 -0.07 -7.84 -2.75
CA VAL A 42 -0.15 -8.85 -1.70
C VAL A 42 -1.27 -8.41 -0.77
N SER A 43 -2.44 -9.03 -0.86
CA SER A 43 -3.59 -8.60 -0.08
C SER A 43 -3.42 -8.88 1.41
N TRP A 44 -3.76 -7.89 2.24
CA TRP A 44 -3.84 -8.07 3.69
C TRP A 44 -5.12 -8.85 4.04
N ASN A 45 -6.24 -8.48 3.44
CA ASN A 45 -7.47 -9.24 3.49
C ASN A 45 -8.23 -9.10 2.18
N ASP A 46 -9.11 -10.06 1.89
CA ASP A 46 -9.85 -10.09 0.63
C ASP A 46 -11.22 -10.70 0.84
N GLY A 47 -12.15 -10.39 -0.07
CA GLY A 47 -13.48 -10.99 -0.06
C GLY A 47 -13.44 -12.48 -0.37
N PRO A 48 -14.59 -13.19 -0.10
CA PRO A 48 -15.86 -12.62 0.36
C PRO A 48 -15.96 -12.36 1.86
N ASP A 49 -15.13 -12.99 2.68
CA ASP A 49 -15.24 -12.93 4.14
C ASP A 49 -14.32 -11.88 4.80
N TRP A 50 -13.42 -11.31 4.05
CA TRP A 50 -12.47 -10.30 4.51
C TRP A 50 -11.57 -10.75 5.66
N MET A 51 -11.34 -12.05 5.76
CA MET A 51 -10.39 -12.58 6.72
C MET A 51 -8.97 -12.14 6.40
N ILE A 52 -8.18 -11.93 7.45
CA ILE A 52 -6.78 -11.55 7.29
C ILE A 52 -6.04 -12.72 6.61
N ASN A 53 -5.24 -12.38 5.60
CA ASN A 53 -4.45 -13.34 4.87
C ASN A 53 -3.32 -13.89 5.76
N PRO A 54 -3.38 -15.15 6.19
CA PRO A 54 -2.36 -15.72 7.08
C PRO A 54 -1.00 -15.88 6.40
N HIS A 55 -0.95 -15.74 5.09
CA HIS A 55 0.28 -15.88 4.29
C HIS A 55 0.89 -14.53 3.89
N PHE A 56 0.32 -13.41 4.38
CA PHE A 56 0.75 -12.07 3.96
C PHE A 56 2.26 -11.87 4.13
N VAL A 57 2.76 -12.10 5.34
CA VAL A 57 4.19 -11.91 5.63
C VAL A 57 5.06 -12.79 4.73
N GLY A 58 4.71 -14.07 4.62
CA GLY A 58 5.47 -15.00 3.77
C GLY A 58 5.47 -14.61 2.29
N GLN A 59 4.34 -14.08 1.81
CA GLN A 59 4.25 -13.62 0.43
C GLN A 59 5.10 -12.36 0.20
N VAL A 60 5.14 -11.44 1.15
CA VAL A 60 6.02 -10.26 1.07
C VAL A 60 7.49 -10.69 1.12
N GLN A 61 7.83 -11.66 1.97
CA GLN A 61 9.20 -12.18 2.06
C GLN A 61 9.71 -12.78 0.75
N LYS A 62 8.83 -13.27 -0.10
CA LYS A 62 9.20 -13.75 -1.43
C LYS A 62 9.54 -12.62 -2.41
N ILE A 63 9.08 -11.41 -2.12
CA ILE A 63 9.30 -10.23 -2.96
C ILE A 63 10.52 -9.46 -2.48
N ALA A 64 10.68 -9.34 -1.15
CA ALA A 64 11.74 -8.52 -0.56
C ALA A 64 12.27 -9.17 0.72
N SER A 65 13.59 -9.14 0.90
CA SER A 65 14.21 -9.56 2.15
C SER A 65 13.92 -8.53 3.25
N VAL A 66 14.07 -8.95 4.51
CA VAL A 66 13.71 -8.13 5.68
C VAL A 66 14.51 -6.84 5.82
N ASN A 67 15.65 -6.72 5.17
CA ASN A 67 16.48 -5.52 5.20
C ASN A 67 16.22 -4.55 4.03
N ARG A 68 15.29 -4.87 3.14
CA ARG A 68 14.86 -3.94 2.09
C ARG A 68 13.72 -3.07 2.60
N PRO A 69 13.70 -1.76 2.29
CA PRO A 69 12.57 -0.92 2.67
C PRO A 69 11.28 -1.36 1.98
N VAL A 70 10.19 -1.40 2.75
CA VAL A 70 8.87 -1.76 2.23
C VAL A 70 7.91 -0.60 2.47
N VAL A 71 7.29 -0.12 1.41
CA VAL A 71 6.25 0.90 1.45
C VAL A 71 4.92 0.22 1.18
N ILE A 72 3.94 0.41 2.06
CA ILE A 72 2.65 -0.27 1.97
C ILE A 72 1.55 0.74 1.73
N ILE A 73 0.68 0.45 0.77
CA ILE A 73 -0.45 1.28 0.43
C ILE A 73 -1.75 0.47 0.48
N CYS A 74 -2.81 1.09 1.01
CA CYS A 74 -4.16 0.55 0.94
C CYS A 74 -5.11 1.62 0.39
N ARG A 75 -6.42 1.50 0.64
CA ARG A 75 -7.38 2.45 0.07
C ARG A 75 -7.28 3.84 0.70
N SER A 76 -7.24 3.89 2.04
CA SER A 76 -7.28 5.15 2.80
C SER A 76 -6.25 5.22 3.94
N GLY A 77 -5.37 4.22 4.07
CA GLY A 77 -4.25 4.25 5.00
C GLY A 77 -4.42 3.45 6.28
N GLN A 78 -5.50 2.67 6.46
CA GLN A 78 -5.73 1.91 7.69
C GLN A 78 -5.31 0.44 7.62
N ARG A 79 -5.69 -0.28 6.58
CA ARG A 79 -5.27 -1.69 6.42
C ARG A 79 -3.76 -1.81 6.34
N SER A 80 -3.11 -0.84 5.71
CA SER A 80 -1.66 -0.81 5.57
C SER A 80 -0.92 -0.62 6.89
N VAL A 81 -1.55 0.02 7.88
CA VAL A 81 -0.96 0.11 9.24
C VAL A 81 -0.87 -1.29 9.85
N ASP A 82 -1.97 -2.04 9.84
CA ASP A 82 -1.97 -3.40 10.40
C ASP A 82 -1.01 -4.32 9.65
N ALA A 83 -1.00 -4.24 8.32
CA ALA A 83 -0.08 -5.01 7.48
C ALA A 83 1.38 -4.65 7.80
N GLY A 84 1.67 -3.36 7.95
CA GLY A 84 3.01 -2.88 8.29
C GLY A 84 3.48 -3.34 9.65
N LEU A 85 2.60 -3.34 10.64
CA LEU A 85 2.93 -3.84 11.98
C LEU A 85 3.28 -5.34 11.93
N ALA A 86 2.57 -6.12 11.13
CA ALA A 86 2.88 -7.53 10.95
C ALA A 86 4.27 -7.74 10.32
N LEU A 87 4.64 -6.91 9.36
CA LEU A 87 5.98 -6.97 8.76
C LEU A 87 7.07 -6.58 9.74
N GLU A 88 6.85 -5.54 10.54
CA GLU A 88 7.81 -5.15 11.57
C GLU A 88 8.02 -6.27 12.59
N LYS A 89 6.93 -6.90 13.01
CA LYS A 89 6.99 -8.04 13.94
C LYS A 89 7.78 -9.21 13.35
N ALA A 90 7.76 -9.36 12.03
CA ALA A 90 8.50 -10.40 11.32
C ALA A 90 9.97 -10.03 11.05
N GLY A 91 10.42 -8.86 11.47
CA GLY A 91 11.82 -8.45 11.36
C GLY A 91 12.16 -7.50 10.23
N PHE A 92 11.17 -6.98 9.51
CA PHE A 92 11.45 -5.96 8.48
C PHE A 92 11.94 -4.68 9.16
N ASP A 93 13.10 -4.18 8.74
CA ASP A 93 13.79 -3.06 9.38
C ASP A 93 13.18 -1.70 9.07
N ALA A 94 12.67 -1.52 7.85
CA ALA A 94 12.19 -0.24 7.37
C ALA A 94 10.84 -0.41 6.70
N VAL A 95 9.78 -0.10 7.42
CA VAL A 95 8.40 -0.20 6.95
C VAL A 95 7.76 1.18 6.95
N TYR A 96 7.13 1.53 5.85
CA TYR A 96 6.51 2.83 5.63
C TYR A 96 5.05 2.65 5.22
N ASN A 97 4.17 3.42 5.83
CA ASN A 97 2.75 3.46 5.47
C ASN A 97 2.48 4.69 4.60
N VAL A 98 1.77 4.51 3.49
CA VAL A 98 1.31 5.63 2.69
C VAL A 98 0.05 6.20 3.32
N LEU A 99 0.17 7.39 3.92
CA LEU A 99 -0.97 8.10 4.48
C LEU A 99 -2.02 8.33 3.40
N GLU A 100 -3.29 8.20 3.77
CA GLU A 100 -4.43 8.44 2.90
C GLU A 100 -4.57 7.45 1.74
N GLY A 101 -3.57 6.60 1.52
CA GLY A 101 -3.63 5.48 0.58
C GLY A 101 -3.79 5.86 -0.87
N PHE A 102 -4.39 4.95 -1.63
CA PHE A 102 -4.55 5.10 -3.07
C PHE A 102 -5.69 6.06 -3.43
N GLU A 103 -6.82 5.95 -2.72
CA GLU A 103 -8.04 6.71 -3.03
C GLU A 103 -8.31 7.86 -2.07
N GLY A 104 -7.68 7.86 -0.91
CA GLY A 104 -7.92 8.86 0.11
C GLY A 104 -9.26 8.72 0.82
N PRO A 105 -9.60 9.67 1.70
CA PRO A 105 -10.87 9.67 2.39
C PRO A 105 -12.01 10.08 1.46
N LEU A 106 -13.24 9.84 1.93
CA LEU A 106 -14.45 10.34 1.26
C LEU A 106 -14.55 11.85 1.46
N ASP A 107 -15.00 12.54 0.42
CA ASP A 107 -15.37 13.96 0.51
C ASP A 107 -16.82 14.13 1.02
N GLU A 108 -17.33 15.35 1.00
CA GLU A 108 -18.68 15.65 1.47
C GLU A 108 -19.77 14.96 0.64
N GLN A 109 -19.49 14.62 -0.61
CA GLN A 109 -20.39 13.91 -1.49
C GLN A 109 -20.16 12.40 -1.49
N HIS A 110 -19.40 11.87 -0.51
CA HIS A 110 -19.04 10.45 -0.42
C HIS A 110 -18.26 9.95 -1.65
N GLN A 111 -17.37 10.79 -2.18
CA GLN A 111 -16.50 10.41 -3.30
C GLN A 111 -15.04 10.38 -2.85
N ARG A 112 -14.29 9.40 -3.39
CA ARG A 112 -12.86 9.27 -3.12
C ARG A 112 -12.05 9.96 -4.22
N SER A 113 -10.76 10.18 -3.94
CA SER A 113 -9.80 10.81 -4.86
C SER A 113 -10.14 12.28 -5.15
N LYS A 114 -10.84 12.93 -4.24
CA LYS A 114 -11.22 14.34 -4.35
C LYS A 114 -10.53 15.23 -3.32
N VAL A 115 -9.99 14.62 -2.25
CA VAL A 115 -9.36 15.34 -1.14
C VAL A 115 -7.87 15.05 -1.11
N SER A 116 -7.50 13.77 -1.21
CA SER A 116 -6.11 13.32 -1.10
C SER A 116 -5.96 11.89 -1.61
N GLY A 117 -4.76 11.35 -1.50
CA GLY A 117 -4.45 10.00 -1.95
C GLY A 117 -3.55 9.99 -3.17
N TRP A 118 -3.05 8.80 -3.52
CA TRP A 118 -2.12 8.62 -4.64
C TRP A 118 -2.67 9.18 -5.96
N ARG A 119 -3.91 8.80 -6.30
CA ARG A 119 -4.56 9.29 -7.53
C ARG A 119 -4.83 10.79 -7.50
N PHE A 120 -5.28 11.30 -6.35
CA PHE A 120 -5.55 12.74 -6.20
C PHE A 120 -4.32 13.58 -6.52
N HIS A 121 -3.14 13.12 -6.10
CA HIS A 121 -1.89 13.83 -6.33
C HIS A 121 -1.32 13.63 -7.74
N GLY A 122 -2.02 12.90 -8.60
CA GLY A 122 -1.58 12.69 -9.98
C GLY A 122 -0.35 11.80 -10.12
N LEU A 123 -0.06 10.96 -9.12
CA LEU A 123 1.06 10.05 -9.17
C LEU A 123 0.75 8.87 -10.12
N PRO A 124 1.78 8.23 -10.71
CA PRO A 124 1.55 7.21 -11.74
C PRO A 124 0.73 6.03 -11.25
N TRP A 125 -0.33 5.70 -11.95
CA TRP A 125 -1.19 4.55 -11.66
C TRP A 125 -1.75 3.96 -12.95
N GLU A 126 -2.20 2.71 -12.85
CA GLU A 126 -2.76 1.97 -13.98
C GLU A 126 -3.86 1.03 -13.52
N GLN A 127 -4.65 0.54 -14.46
CA GLN A 127 -5.64 -0.51 -14.24
C GLN A 127 -5.19 -1.79 -14.96
N CYS A 128 -5.86 -2.89 -14.68
CA CYS A 128 -5.53 -4.17 -15.28
C CYS A 128 -5.49 -4.17 -16.82
#